data_e112cab6ca3629f9a92574277f1f7323
#
_entry.id   e112cab6ca3629f9a92574277f1f7323
#
_cell.length_a   1.000
_cell.length_b   1.000
_cell.length_c   1.000
_cell.angle_alpha   90.00
_cell.angle_beta   90.00
_cell.angle_gamma   90.00
#
_symmetry.space_group_name_H-M   'P 1'
#
loop_
_entity.id
_entity.type
_entity.pdbx_description
1 polymer ?
#
loop_
_entity_poly.entity_id
_entity_poly.type
_entity_poly.pdbx_seq_one_letter_code
_entity_poly.pdbx_strand_id
1 'polypeptide(L)'
;MKTLSLPLLGLVVLGSGCIFTAPPPPHDPYGDLSFDWSFAGEPSCDDAGVDEIDLTLLQGGEVVLVIEREPCVGGGLTITDLREGVYEVAIDAFSRDSVPLYAGSFSARVIGGEDSYAGVVELDPLNQQPPPPETGSLGLFWAFLYPTDATVTFECAKAGVLEVDVFVTPQGAAGAPYDSTFLCDDEGVQVDNLPPGRYAVRLMAYGAYHNDDLLLYDTGDLIVDVLSSQNTEMGDVEVPRIDEAFSDFDVAWTFAASSCASTGVAEVTLAFTRFGFAAPEDSFSVDCTATSVLRRTFVPGSYTVSAGAQGTSDDYLAAVTVDLAPGSVAQVDLVLAP
;
A
#
# COMPACT_ATOMS: atom_id res chain seq x y z
N MET A 1 61.13 -17.87 61.72
CA MET A 1 61.88 -18.10 60.50
C MET A 1 61.13 -17.41 59.36
N LYS A 2 61.68 -16.28 58.92
CA LYS A 2 61.11 -15.45 57.84
C LYS A 2 61.86 -15.80 56.56
N THR A 3 61.19 -16.27 55.55
CA THR A 3 61.73 -16.44 54.20
C THR A 3 61.16 -15.32 53.26
N LEU A 4 62.08 -14.48 52.84
CA LEU A 4 61.88 -13.41 51.85
C LEU A 4 61.91 -14.06 50.47
N SER A 5 60.88 -13.82 49.69
CA SER A 5 60.85 -14.11 48.23
C SER A 5 60.94 -12.81 47.43
N LEU A 6 62.00 -12.72 46.61
CA LEU A 6 62.32 -11.66 45.69
C LEU A 6 61.39 -11.81 44.43
N PRO A 7 60.84 -10.75 43.89
CA PRO A 7 60.17 -10.82 42.56
C PRO A 7 61.20 -10.56 41.45
N LEU A 8 61.22 -11.47 40.48
CA LEU A 8 62.01 -11.40 39.27
C LEU A 8 61.34 -10.40 38.29
N LEU A 9 62.02 -9.28 38.02
CA LEU A 9 61.57 -8.27 37.11
C LEU A 9 61.89 -8.72 35.67
N GLY A 10 60.87 -9.18 34.90
CA GLY A 10 61.03 -9.55 33.51
C GLY A 10 61.00 -8.30 32.61
N LEU A 11 62.10 -8.01 31.96
CA LEU A 11 62.24 -6.93 30.96
C LEU A 11 61.62 -7.37 29.64
N VAL A 12 60.43 -6.84 29.31
CA VAL A 12 59.80 -7.04 28.00
C VAL A 12 60.36 -6.01 27.02
N VAL A 13 61.20 -6.45 26.10
CA VAL A 13 61.69 -5.65 24.98
C VAL A 13 60.60 -5.63 23.92
N LEU A 14 59.89 -4.51 23.84
CA LEU A 14 58.97 -4.22 22.75
C LEU A 14 59.78 -3.87 21.49
N GLY A 15 60.00 -4.83 20.62
CA GLY A 15 60.55 -4.63 19.29
C GLY A 15 59.52 -3.93 18.42
N SER A 16 59.67 -2.63 18.19
CA SER A 16 58.89 -1.86 17.18
C SER A 16 59.35 -2.30 15.78
N GLY A 17 58.77 -3.40 15.29
CA GLY A 17 58.90 -3.78 13.88
C GLY A 17 58.06 -2.83 13.00
N CYS A 18 58.70 -1.95 12.25
CA CYS A 18 58.06 -1.25 11.14
C CYS A 18 57.64 -2.28 10.08
N ILE A 19 56.37 -2.63 10.05
CA ILE A 19 55.82 -3.39 8.95
C ILE A 19 55.70 -2.42 7.77
N PHE A 20 56.63 -2.48 6.84
CA PHE A 20 56.52 -1.87 5.53
C PHE A 20 55.48 -2.69 4.76
N THR A 21 54.20 -2.29 4.81
CA THR A 21 53.22 -2.75 3.83
C THR A 21 53.59 -2.10 2.50
N ALA A 22 54.00 -2.90 1.52
CA ALA A 22 54.16 -2.41 0.16
C ALA A 22 52.81 -1.75 -0.25
N PRO A 23 52.83 -0.60 -0.91
CA PRO A 23 51.62 -0.03 -1.44
C PRO A 23 50.94 -1.10 -2.29
N PRO A 24 49.59 -1.24 -2.21
CA PRO A 24 48.89 -2.16 -3.08
C PRO A 24 49.26 -1.83 -4.54
N PRO A 25 49.40 -2.85 -5.40
CA PRO A 25 49.65 -2.62 -6.81
C PRO A 25 48.62 -1.61 -7.35
N PRO A 26 49.02 -0.72 -8.28
CA PRO A 26 48.08 0.22 -8.88
C PRO A 26 46.90 -0.57 -9.44
N HIS A 27 45.68 -0.23 -8.98
CA HIS A 27 44.46 -0.81 -9.47
C HIS A 27 44.29 -0.43 -10.92
N ASP A 28 44.19 -1.42 -11.82
CA ASP A 28 43.85 -1.17 -13.21
C ASP A 28 42.35 -0.89 -13.28
N PRO A 29 41.93 0.32 -13.70
CA PRO A 29 40.52 0.67 -13.75
C PRO A 29 39.81 0.11 -15.00
N TYR A 30 40.48 -0.65 -15.85
CA TYR A 30 39.95 -1.23 -17.06
C TYR A 30 39.91 -2.76 -16.98
N GLY A 31 38.85 -3.36 -17.52
CA GLY A 31 38.67 -4.80 -17.63
C GLY A 31 37.99 -5.16 -18.93
N ASP A 32 37.80 -6.45 -19.14
CA ASP A 32 37.16 -6.99 -20.34
C ASP A 32 35.77 -7.53 -20.02
N LEU A 33 34.83 -7.44 -20.97
CA LEU A 33 33.49 -8.00 -20.90
C LEU A 33 33.28 -9.01 -22.02
N SER A 34 33.01 -10.26 -21.65
CA SER A 34 32.71 -11.34 -22.58
C SER A 34 31.29 -11.87 -22.35
N PHE A 35 30.60 -12.19 -23.40
CA PHE A 35 29.30 -12.85 -23.38
C PHE A 35 29.04 -13.60 -24.69
N ASP A 36 28.16 -14.59 -24.60
CA ASP A 36 27.68 -15.33 -25.76
C ASP A 36 26.20 -14.99 -26.00
N TRP A 37 25.69 -15.30 -27.20
CA TRP A 37 24.28 -15.16 -27.50
C TRP A 37 23.67 -16.45 -28.00
N SER A 38 22.38 -16.59 -27.80
CA SER A 38 21.53 -17.64 -28.32
C SER A 38 20.21 -17.04 -28.82
N PHE A 39 19.49 -17.77 -29.62
CA PHE A 39 18.21 -17.32 -30.16
C PHE A 39 17.08 -18.17 -29.60
N ALA A 40 16.00 -17.52 -29.15
CA ALA A 40 14.85 -18.22 -28.63
C ALA A 40 14.23 -19.13 -29.67
N GLY A 41 14.27 -20.43 -29.40
CA GLY A 41 13.71 -21.47 -30.27
C GLY A 41 14.64 -21.96 -31.41
N GLU A 42 15.80 -21.33 -31.63
CA GLU A 42 16.72 -21.67 -32.70
C GLU A 42 18.14 -21.95 -32.16
N PRO A 43 18.79 -23.04 -32.58
CA PRO A 43 20.07 -23.47 -31.98
C PRO A 43 21.31 -22.72 -32.51
N SER A 44 21.21 -21.99 -33.60
CA SER A 44 22.36 -21.32 -34.24
C SER A 44 21.98 -20.07 -35.02
N CYS A 45 22.98 -19.26 -35.41
CA CYS A 45 22.78 -18.09 -36.25
C CYS A 45 22.16 -18.47 -37.61
N ASP A 46 22.64 -19.60 -38.22
CA ASP A 46 22.14 -20.07 -39.49
C ASP A 46 20.66 -20.48 -39.41
N ASP A 47 20.27 -21.18 -38.33
CA ASP A 47 18.89 -21.63 -38.14
C ASP A 47 17.98 -20.42 -37.85
N ALA A 48 18.46 -19.40 -37.12
CA ALA A 48 17.78 -18.14 -36.85
C ALA A 48 17.74 -17.20 -38.07
N GLY A 49 18.52 -17.49 -39.14
CA GLY A 49 18.64 -16.63 -40.32
C GLY A 49 19.37 -15.31 -40.04
N VAL A 50 20.20 -15.28 -39.00
CA VAL A 50 20.95 -14.10 -38.57
C VAL A 50 22.35 -14.12 -39.13
N ASP A 51 22.76 -13.05 -39.82
CA ASP A 51 24.10 -12.86 -40.36
C ASP A 51 24.95 -11.91 -39.51
N GLU A 52 24.36 -10.84 -39.00
CA GLU A 52 25.07 -9.75 -38.31
C GLU A 52 24.40 -9.41 -36.96
N ILE A 53 25.23 -8.94 -36.03
CA ILE A 53 24.82 -8.47 -34.69
C ILE A 53 25.30 -7.03 -34.50
N ASP A 54 24.41 -6.14 -34.08
CA ASP A 54 24.74 -4.82 -33.60
C ASP A 54 24.66 -4.77 -32.05
N LEU A 55 25.59 -4.09 -31.45
CA LEU A 55 25.74 -3.98 -30.01
C LEU A 55 25.81 -2.53 -29.60
N THR A 56 25.03 -2.17 -28.60
CA THR A 56 25.09 -0.85 -27.97
C THR A 56 25.33 -1.01 -26.48
N LEU A 57 26.43 -0.44 -25.99
CA LEU A 57 26.76 -0.40 -24.57
C LEU A 57 26.40 0.96 -24.00
N LEU A 58 25.70 0.95 -22.87
CA LEU A 58 25.38 2.16 -22.11
C LEU A 58 25.96 2.05 -20.69
N GLN A 59 26.43 3.18 -20.17
CA GLN A 59 26.84 3.32 -18.79
C GLN A 59 26.13 4.53 -18.19
N GLY A 60 25.30 4.30 -17.15
CA GLY A 60 24.50 5.38 -16.55
C GLY A 60 23.49 6.03 -17.52
N GLY A 61 23.04 5.28 -18.55
CA GLY A 61 22.11 5.78 -19.56
C GLY A 61 22.76 6.52 -20.73
N GLU A 62 24.08 6.67 -20.72
CA GLU A 62 24.84 7.25 -21.85
C GLU A 62 25.46 6.14 -22.70
N VAL A 63 25.37 6.26 -24.03
CA VAL A 63 26.01 5.33 -24.97
C VAL A 63 27.52 5.54 -24.92
N VAL A 64 28.26 4.50 -24.55
CA VAL A 64 29.72 4.52 -24.44
C VAL A 64 30.42 3.76 -25.58
N LEU A 65 29.73 2.81 -26.19
CA LEU A 65 30.28 2.04 -27.33
C LEU A 65 29.12 1.55 -28.21
N VAL A 66 29.35 1.56 -29.52
CA VAL A 66 28.49 0.90 -30.51
C VAL A 66 29.40 0.05 -31.38
N ILE A 67 29.03 -1.23 -31.53
CA ILE A 67 29.69 -2.17 -32.48
C ILE A 67 28.62 -2.55 -33.49
N GLU A 68 28.87 -2.24 -34.75
CA GLU A 68 27.96 -2.52 -35.84
C GLU A 68 28.48 -3.67 -36.69
N ARG A 69 27.57 -4.51 -37.12
CA ARG A 69 27.82 -5.60 -38.10
C ARG A 69 28.85 -6.63 -37.64
N GLU A 70 28.84 -6.99 -36.38
CA GLU A 70 29.63 -8.13 -35.92
C GLU A 70 29.06 -9.43 -36.51
N PRO A 71 29.87 -10.28 -37.12
CA PRO A 71 29.38 -11.55 -37.66
C PRO A 71 28.78 -12.44 -36.58
N CYS A 72 27.53 -12.87 -36.77
CA CYS A 72 26.83 -13.74 -35.83
C CYS A 72 27.54 -15.06 -35.56
N VAL A 73 28.24 -15.60 -36.55
CA VAL A 73 28.87 -16.95 -36.53
C VAL A 73 29.84 -17.16 -35.35
N GLY A 74 30.33 -16.10 -34.74
CA GLY A 74 31.17 -16.15 -33.54
C GLY A 74 30.48 -16.69 -32.31
N GLY A 75 29.16 -16.57 -32.23
CA GLY A 75 28.34 -17.02 -31.09
C GLY A 75 28.54 -16.23 -29.80
N GLY A 76 29.43 -15.24 -29.79
CA GLY A 76 29.77 -14.40 -28.65
C GLY A 76 30.82 -13.35 -28.99
N LEU A 77 31.05 -12.42 -28.07
CA LEU A 77 32.00 -11.32 -28.24
C LEU A 77 32.73 -11.04 -26.92
N THR A 78 33.99 -10.57 -27.05
CA THR A 78 34.76 -9.99 -25.99
C THR A 78 35.05 -8.52 -26.32
N ILE A 79 34.65 -7.62 -25.44
CA ILE A 79 34.92 -6.20 -25.52
C ILE A 79 36.01 -5.85 -24.51
N THR A 80 37.14 -5.35 -24.97
CA THR A 80 38.33 -5.08 -24.16
C THR A 80 38.40 -3.61 -23.74
N ASP A 81 39.19 -3.34 -22.72
CA ASP A 81 39.50 -2.00 -22.25
C ASP A 81 38.26 -1.17 -21.80
N LEU A 82 37.25 -1.82 -21.25
CA LEU A 82 36.11 -1.16 -20.63
C LEU A 82 36.47 -0.65 -19.24
N ARG A 83 36.10 0.58 -18.93
CA ARG A 83 36.26 1.11 -17.58
C ARG A 83 35.39 0.30 -16.58
N GLU A 84 35.90 0.06 -15.38
CA GLU A 84 35.10 -0.62 -14.34
C GLU A 84 33.75 0.06 -14.11
N GLY A 85 32.68 -0.74 -13.95
CA GLY A 85 31.32 -0.24 -13.74
C GLY A 85 30.24 -1.21 -14.14
N VAL A 86 28.99 -0.73 -14.13
CA VAL A 86 27.83 -1.48 -14.62
C VAL A 86 27.44 -0.93 -15.97
N TYR A 87 27.28 -1.85 -16.91
CA TYR A 87 26.87 -1.57 -18.28
C TYR A 87 25.52 -2.22 -18.59
N GLU A 88 24.71 -1.52 -19.35
CA GLU A 88 23.56 -2.09 -20.04
C GLU A 88 24.01 -2.38 -21.48
N VAL A 89 23.79 -3.61 -21.93
CA VAL A 89 24.13 -4.06 -23.27
C VAL A 89 22.85 -4.36 -24.02
N ALA A 90 22.59 -3.64 -25.10
CA ALA A 90 21.52 -3.95 -26.04
C ALA A 90 22.13 -4.65 -27.27
N ILE A 91 21.44 -5.68 -27.74
CA ILE A 91 21.84 -6.52 -28.87
C ILE A 91 20.69 -6.54 -29.87
N ASP A 92 20.98 -6.16 -31.11
CA ASP A 92 20.06 -6.30 -32.25
C ASP A 92 20.68 -7.24 -33.29
N ALA A 93 19.91 -8.21 -33.72
CA ALA A 93 20.35 -9.24 -34.66
C ALA A 93 19.64 -9.10 -36.00
N PHE A 94 20.43 -9.11 -37.10
CA PHE A 94 19.95 -8.79 -38.43
C PHE A 94 20.21 -9.94 -39.44
N SER A 95 19.29 -10.07 -40.42
CA SER A 95 19.51 -10.89 -41.60
C SER A 95 20.53 -10.23 -42.53
N ARG A 96 20.98 -10.99 -43.54
CA ARG A 96 21.85 -10.50 -44.62
C ARG A 96 21.30 -9.27 -45.35
N ASP A 97 19.99 -9.09 -45.39
CA ASP A 97 19.33 -7.97 -46.03
C ASP A 97 19.12 -6.78 -45.03
N SER A 98 19.79 -6.81 -43.88
CA SER A 98 19.70 -5.82 -42.80
C SER A 98 18.28 -5.69 -42.23
N VAL A 99 17.50 -6.78 -42.26
CA VAL A 99 16.19 -6.83 -41.58
C VAL A 99 16.41 -7.25 -40.13
N PRO A 100 15.93 -6.49 -39.12
CA PRO A 100 16.05 -6.88 -37.73
C PRO A 100 15.16 -8.12 -37.47
N LEU A 101 15.73 -9.18 -36.91
CA LEU A 101 15.06 -10.46 -36.65
C LEU A 101 14.89 -10.76 -35.17
N TYR A 102 15.91 -10.46 -34.36
CA TYR A 102 15.92 -10.68 -32.89
C TYR A 102 16.49 -9.48 -32.18
N ALA A 103 16.13 -9.34 -30.92
CA ALA A 103 16.73 -8.37 -30.01
C ALA A 103 16.82 -8.91 -28.59
N GLY A 104 17.72 -8.34 -27.79
CA GLY A 104 17.85 -8.64 -26.37
C GLY A 104 18.62 -7.58 -25.63
N SER A 105 18.56 -7.59 -24.32
CA SER A 105 19.36 -6.71 -23.48
C SER A 105 19.69 -7.37 -22.14
N PHE A 106 20.80 -6.98 -21.53
CA PHE A 106 21.21 -7.44 -20.21
C PHE A 106 22.08 -6.41 -19.52
N SER A 107 22.26 -6.55 -18.22
CA SER A 107 23.21 -5.76 -17.45
C SER A 107 24.41 -6.60 -17.05
N ALA A 108 25.60 -6.04 -17.21
CA ALA A 108 26.85 -6.68 -16.83
C ALA A 108 27.71 -5.73 -15.99
N ARG A 109 28.52 -6.33 -15.10
CA ARG A 109 29.51 -5.59 -14.30
C ARG A 109 30.91 -5.90 -14.79
N VAL A 110 31.65 -4.87 -15.15
CA VAL A 110 33.08 -4.95 -15.48
C VAL A 110 33.89 -4.64 -14.21
N ILE A 111 34.85 -5.49 -13.91
CA ILE A 111 35.77 -5.35 -12.77
C ILE A 111 37.16 -5.02 -13.34
N GLY A 112 37.78 -3.96 -12.81
CA GLY A 112 39.08 -3.53 -13.28
C GLY A 112 40.15 -4.60 -13.08
N GLY A 113 40.95 -4.83 -14.12
CA GLY A 113 42.00 -5.86 -14.17
C GLY A 113 41.51 -7.30 -14.33
N GLU A 114 40.22 -7.51 -14.60
CA GLU A 114 39.63 -8.85 -14.73
C GLU A 114 38.86 -9.02 -16.05
N ASP A 115 38.76 -10.28 -16.51
CA ASP A 115 37.86 -10.68 -17.59
C ASP A 115 36.48 -11.02 -16.95
N SER A 116 35.46 -10.22 -17.25
CA SER A 116 34.10 -10.41 -16.74
C SER A 116 33.26 -11.17 -17.77
N TYR A 117 32.79 -12.39 -17.44
CA TYR A 117 31.89 -13.15 -18.30
C TYR A 117 30.44 -13.02 -17.85
N ALA A 118 29.59 -12.49 -18.72
CA ALA A 118 28.18 -12.24 -18.42
C ALA A 118 27.24 -13.43 -18.71
N GLY A 119 27.75 -14.50 -19.32
CA GLY A 119 26.98 -15.69 -19.67
C GLY A 119 26.41 -15.66 -21.07
N VAL A 120 25.39 -16.49 -21.30
CA VAL A 120 24.67 -16.57 -22.59
C VAL A 120 23.42 -15.71 -22.51
N VAL A 121 23.28 -14.81 -23.47
CA VAL A 121 22.11 -13.91 -23.59
C VAL A 121 21.17 -14.50 -24.63
N GLU A 122 19.94 -14.79 -24.24
CA GLU A 122 18.89 -15.24 -25.16
C GLU A 122 18.28 -14.02 -25.86
N LEU A 123 18.28 -14.05 -27.21
CA LEU A 123 17.70 -13.01 -28.04
C LEU A 123 16.31 -13.44 -28.50
N ASP A 124 15.34 -12.57 -28.30
CA ASP A 124 13.93 -12.80 -28.63
C ASP A 124 13.62 -12.38 -30.08
N PRO A 125 12.82 -13.13 -30.83
CA PRO A 125 12.44 -12.76 -32.18
C PRO A 125 11.52 -11.55 -32.21
N LEU A 126 11.90 -10.52 -33.00
CA LEU A 126 11.14 -9.26 -33.12
C LEU A 126 9.74 -9.41 -33.72
N ASN A 127 9.49 -10.50 -34.45
CA ASN A 127 8.18 -10.81 -35.05
C ASN A 127 7.26 -11.61 -34.14
N GLN A 128 7.77 -12.12 -33.02
CA GLN A 128 6.94 -12.58 -31.92
C GLN A 128 6.82 -11.38 -31.01
N GLN A 129 5.71 -10.67 -31.10
CA GLN A 129 5.34 -9.76 -30.03
C GLN A 129 5.46 -10.56 -28.73
N PRO A 130 6.32 -10.18 -27.77
CA PRO A 130 6.38 -10.88 -26.50
C PRO A 130 4.96 -11.06 -26.04
N PRO A 131 4.54 -12.24 -25.57
CA PRO A 131 3.21 -12.40 -25.03
C PRO A 131 3.02 -11.23 -24.05
N PRO A 132 1.91 -10.48 -24.16
CA PRO A 132 1.69 -9.34 -23.27
C PRO A 132 1.98 -9.84 -21.87
N PRO A 133 2.77 -9.10 -21.08
CA PRO A 133 3.17 -9.57 -19.75
C PRO A 133 1.92 -10.08 -19.06
N GLU A 134 1.95 -11.37 -18.68
CA GLU A 134 0.80 -12.02 -18.06
C GLU A 134 0.41 -11.19 -16.85
N THR A 135 -0.65 -10.40 -16.98
CA THR A 135 -1.16 -9.57 -15.90
C THR A 135 -1.99 -10.41 -14.94
N GLY A 136 -2.03 -10.02 -13.69
CA GLY A 136 -2.98 -10.53 -12.71
C GLY A 136 -4.13 -9.55 -12.50
N SER A 137 -5.00 -9.87 -11.57
CA SER A 137 -6.04 -8.99 -11.08
C SER A 137 -6.07 -8.99 -9.54
N LEU A 138 -6.71 -7.98 -8.98
CA LEU A 138 -6.90 -7.80 -7.55
C LEU A 138 -8.37 -7.56 -7.27
N GLY A 139 -9.00 -8.46 -6.50
CA GLY A 139 -10.36 -8.34 -6.01
C GLY A 139 -10.38 -7.94 -4.53
N LEU A 140 -11.24 -7.00 -4.17
CA LEU A 140 -11.45 -6.61 -2.78
C LEU A 140 -12.89 -6.14 -2.56
N PHE A 141 -13.40 -6.36 -1.36
CA PHE A 141 -14.67 -5.86 -0.87
C PHE A 141 -14.41 -5.03 0.37
N TRP A 142 -15.21 -3.98 0.59
CA TRP A 142 -15.06 -3.14 1.78
C TRP A 142 -16.12 -3.44 2.83
N ALA A 143 -15.69 -3.38 4.07
CA ALA A 143 -16.53 -3.48 5.24
C ALA A 143 -16.10 -2.42 6.26
N PHE A 144 -17.04 -1.84 6.97
CA PHE A 144 -16.77 -0.73 7.88
C PHE A 144 -16.96 -1.15 9.33
N LEU A 145 -16.09 -0.68 10.21
CA LEU A 145 -16.29 -0.82 11.63
C LEU A 145 -17.41 0.14 12.07
N TYR A 146 -18.58 -0.42 12.42
CA TYR A 146 -19.72 0.40 12.81
C TYR A 146 -19.45 1.19 14.09
N PRO A 147 -19.74 2.51 14.10
CA PRO A 147 -19.25 3.39 15.16
C PRO A 147 -19.76 3.04 16.56
N THR A 148 -21.05 2.71 16.72
CA THR A 148 -21.69 2.64 18.03
C THR A 148 -21.47 1.32 18.78
N ASP A 149 -21.27 0.21 18.10
CA ASP A 149 -21.16 -1.12 18.68
C ASP A 149 -19.88 -1.90 18.32
N ALA A 150 -19.00 -1.28 17.53
CA ALA A 150 -17.77 -1.87 17.04
C ALA A 150 -17.97 -3.21 16.28
N THR A 151 -19.14 -3.39 15.66
CA THR A 151 -19.39 -4.48 14.73
C THR A 151 -19.01 -4.10 13.32
N VAL A 152 -18.64 -5.10 12.51
CA VAL A 152 -18.38 -4.90 11.09
C VAL A 152 -19.70 -4.83 10.34
N THR A 153 -19.87 -3.82 9.49
CA THR A 153 -21.05 -3.65 8.62
C THR A 153 -20.65 -3.45 7.17
N PHE A 154 -21.42 -4.04 6.26
CA PHE A 154 -21.37 -3.79 4.83
C PHE A 154 -22.41 -2.74 4.40
N GLU A 155 -23.24 -2.25 5.32
CA GLU A 155 -24.29 -1.27 5.05
C GLU A 155 -23.69 0.15 4.99
N CYS A 156 -23.48 0.66 3.78
CA CYS A 156 -22.93 1.99 3.52
C CYS A 156 -23.67 3.11 4.24
N ALA A 157 -25.00 3.08 4.15
CA ALA A 157 -25.83 4.09 4.82
C ALA A 157 -25.64 4.09 6.34
N LYS A 158 -25.47 2.92 6.95
CA LYS A 158 -25.25 2.74 8.38
C LYS A 158 -23.86 3.26 8.80
N ALA A 159 -22.84 2.98 7.99
CA ALA A 159 -21.49 3.52 8.17
C ALA A 159 -21.40 5.02 7.86
N GLY A 160 -22.40 5.60 7.20
CA GLY A 160 -22.41 7.00 6.76
C GLY A 160 -21.57 7.26 5.51
N VAL A 161 -21.18 6.20 4.81
CA VAL A 161 -20.32 6.27 3.62
C VAL A 161 -21.15 6.39 2.36
N LEU A 162 -20.72 7.28 1.47
CA LEU A 162 -21.29 7.47 0.14
C LEU A 162 -20.35 6.95 -0.94
N GLU A 163 -19.06 7.22 -0.81
CA GLU A 163 -18.03 6.94 -1.80
C GLU A 163 -16.80 6.31 -1.15
N VAL A 164 -16.12 5.47 -1.93
CA VAL A 164 -14.85 4.82 -1.53
C VAL A 164 -13.81 5.06 -2.63
N ASP A 165 -12.74 5.74 -2.27
CA ASP A 165 -11.55 5.86 -3.12
C ASP A 165 -10.65 4.65 -2.93
N VAL A 166 -10.26 4.04 -4.04
CA VAL A 166 -9.38 2.87 -4.08
C VAL A 166 -8.08 3.25 -4.76
N PHE A 167 -6.98 3.16 -4.03
CA PHE A 167 -5.63 3.40 -4.53
C PHE A 167 -4.86 2.08 -4.56
N VAL A 168 -4.26 1.75 -5.72
CA VAL A 168 -3.38 0.59 -5.88
C VAL A 168 -2.04 1.08 -6.44
N THR A 169 -1.04 1.17 -5.58
CA THR A 169 0.26 1.76 -5.90
C THR A 169 1.34 0.68 -5.97
N PRO A 170 2.04 0.54 -7.11
CA PRO A 170 3.11 -0.44 -7.24
C PRO A 170 4.28 -0.14 -6.29
N GLN A 171 4.76 -1.17 -5.59
CA GLN A 171 5.90 -1.12 -4.67
C GLN A 171 7.10 -1.80 -5.31
N GLY A 172 7.76 -1.11 -6.25
CA GLY A 172 8.89 -1.67 -7.02
C GLY A 172 8.47 -2.60 -8.17
N ALA A 173 7.18 -2.78 -8.41
CA ALA A 173 6.67 -3.44 -9.61
C ALA A 173 6.60 -2.44 -10.78
N ALA A 174 6.66 -2.96 -12.01
CA ALA A 174 6.34 -2.17 -13.19
C ALA A 174 4.83 -1.88 -13.22
N GLY A 175 4.45 -0.66 -13.57
CA GLY A 175 3.04 -0.28 -13.74
C GLY A 175 2.75 1.14 -13.27
N ALA A 176 1.66 1.69 -13.76
CA ALA A 176 1.12 2.95 -13.28
C ALA A 176 0.29 2.71 -12.00
N PRO A 177 0.24 3.66 -11.08
CA PRO A 177 -0.72 3.60 -9.99
C PRO A 177 -2.15 3.64 -10.55
N TYR A 178 -3.04 2.89 -9.91
CA TYR A 178 -4.48 2.94 -10.15
C TYR A 178 -5.12 3.75 -9.04
N ASP A 179 -6.01 4.67 -9.40
CA ASP A 179 -6.88 5.38 -8.49
C ASP A 179 -8.28 5.46 -9.09
N SER A 180 -9.29 5.26 -8.29
CA SER A 180 -10.68 5.37 -8.73
C SER A 180 -11.62 5.51 -7.55
N THR A 181 -12.70 6.26 -7.77
CA THR A 181 -13.78 6.45 -6.81
C THR A 181 -14.95 5.56 -7.19
N PHE A 182 -15.53 4.89 -6.23
CA PHE A 182 -16.67 4.00 -6.36
C PHE A 182 -17.80 4.47 -5.45
N LEU A 183 -19.03 4.21 -5.85
CA LEU A 183 -20.15 4.31 -4.90
C LEU A 183 -19.96 3.21 -3.84
N CYS A 184 -20.24 3.55 -2.59
CA CYS A 184 -20.12 2.57 -1.53
C CYS A 184 -20.98 1.33 -1.77
N ASP A 185 -22.17 1.49 -2.35
CA ASP A 185 -23.12 0.40 -2.66
C ASP A 185 -22.63 -0.55 -3.77
N ASP A 186 -21.48 -0.28 -4.42
CA ASP A 186 -20.85 -1.23 -5.33
C ASP A 186 -20.20 -2.41 -4.56
N GLU A 187 -20.10 -2.30 -3.23
CA GLU A 187 -19.64 -3.32 -2.28
C GLU A 187 -18.19 -3.75 -2.45
N GLY A 188 -17.55 -3.51 -3.59
CA GLY A 188 -16.18 -3.92 -3.88
C GLY A 188 -15.75 -3.57 -5.30
N VAL A 189 -14.53 -3.94 -5.64
CA VAL A 189 -13.94 -3.69 -6.95
C VAL A 189 -13.00 -4.83 -7.35
N GLN A 190 -12.93 -5.07 -8.66
CA GLN A 190 -11.87 -5.84 -9.26
C GLN A 190 -11.00 -4.92 -10.13
N VAL A 191 -9.71 -4.87 -9.84
CA VAL A 191 -8.72 -4.13 -10.61
C VAL A 191 -7.97 -5.11 -11.49
N ASP A 192 -8.18 -5.03 -12.80
CA ASP A 192 -7.60 -5.94 -13.79
C ASP A 192 -6.31 -5.38 -14.40
N ASN A 193 -5.59 -6.26 -15.11
CA ASN A 193 -4.39 -5.92 -15.87
C ASN A 193 -3.23 -5.35 -15.05
N LEU A 194 -3.11 -5.77 -13.80
CA LEU A 194 -1.99 -5.41 -12.95
C LEU A 194 -0.75 -6.25 -13.30
N PRO A 195 0.41 -5.65 -13.60
CA PRO A 195 1.67 -6.38 -13.70
C PRO A 195 1.95 -7.18 -12.42
N PRO A 196 2.53 -8.39 -12.51
CA PRO A 196 2.91 -9.14 -11.32
C PRO A 196 3.86 -8.35 -10.44
N GLY A 197 3.62 -8.37 -9.13
CA GLY A 197 4.47 -7.66 -8.16
C GLY A 197 3.77 -7.27 -6.90
N ARG A 198 4.47 -6.50 -6.09
CA ARG A 198 3.97 -6.01 -4.80
C ARG A 198 3.29 -4.67 -4.96
N TYR A 199 2.14 -4.51 -4.30
CA TYR A 199 1.34 -3.29 -4.32
C TYR A 199 0.99 -2.85 -2.91
N ALA A 200 0.89 -1.52 -2.72
CA ALA A 200 0.20 -0.92 -1.59
C ALA A 200 -1.23 -0.60 -2.02
N VAL A 201 -2.19 -1.12 -1.29
CA VAL A 201 -3.63 -0.88 -1.49
C VAL A 201 -4.13 -0.02 -0.34
N ARG A 202 -4.85 1.06 -0.64
CA ARG A 202 -5.44 1.94 0.37
C ARG A 202 -6.88 2.24 -0.02
N LEU A 203 -7.77 2.10 0.96
CA LEU A 203 -9.17 2.48 0.85
C LEU A 203 -9.42 3.70 1.73
N MET A 204 -10.03 4.73 1.15
CA MET A 204 -10.46 5.92 1.85
C MET A 204 -11.95 6.10 1.61
N ALA A 205 -12.75 6.09 2.69
CA ALA A 205 -14.20 6.14 2.56
C ALA A 205 -14.77 7.46 3.09
N TYR A 206 -15.62 8.06 2.27
CA TYR A 206 -16.15 9.39 2.49
C TYR A 206 -17.67 9.36 2.69
N GLY A 207 -18.10 10.16 3.65
CA GLY A 207 -19.49 10.56 3.82
C GLY A 207 -19.66 12.03 3.47
N ALA A 208 -20.87 12.57 3.64
CA ALA A 208 -21.15 13.97 3.45
C ALA A 208 -21.55 14.64 4.75
N TYR A 209 -21.03 15.85 4.98
CA TYR A 209 -21.48 16.76 6.00
C TYR A 209 -21.72 18.15 5.38
N HIS A 210 -22.94 18.62 5.33
CA HIS A 210 -23.39 19.89 4.72
C HIS A 210 -23.09 20.05 3.22
N ASN A 211 -22.64 19.22 2.45
CA ASN A 211 -22.18 19.20 1.04
C ASN A 211 -20.67 19.16 0.89
N ASP A 212 -19.94 19.01 1.98
CA ASP A 212 -18.49 18.77 1.96
C ASP A 212 -18.24 17.27 2.13
N ASP A 213 -17.29 16.74 1.38
CA ASP A 213 -16.84 15.37 1.53
C ASP A 213 -16.05 15.24 2.85
N LEU A 214 -16.49 14.30 3.66
CA LEU A 214 -15.88 14.02 4.96
C LEU A 214 -15.24 12.64 4.96
N LEU A 215 -13.92 12.58 5.08
CA LEU A 215 -13.20 11.32 5.24
C LEU A 215 -13.55 10.69 6.60
N LEU A 216 -14.22 9.53 6.56
CA LEU A 216 -14.69 8.80 7.75
C LEU A 216 -13.81 7.60 8.10
N TYR A 217 -13.29 6.91 7.09
CA TYR A 217 -12.53 5.67 7.25
C TYR A 217 -11.30 5.66 6.34
N ASP A 218 -10.22 5.02 6.79
CA ASP A 218 -8.96 4.91 6.05
C ASP A 218 -8.21 3.64 6.49
N THR A 219 -7.86 2.76 5.54
CA THR A 219 -7.08 1.55 5.84
C THR A 219 -5.61 1.84 6.11
N GLY A 220 -5.09 3.02 5.68
CA GLY A 220 -3.66 3.13 5.42
C GLY A 220 -3.22 2.16 4.32
N ASP A 221 -1.91 1.94 4.19
CA ASP A 221 -1.34 1.09 3.15
C ASP A 221 -1.37 -0.39 3.56
N LEU A 222 -2.14 -1.20 2.81
CA LEU A 222 -2.17 -2.65 2.91
C LEU A 222 -1.27 -3.23 1.81
N ILE A 223 -0.39 -4.15 2.16
CA ILE A 223 0.55 -4.73 1.19
C ILE A 223 0.01 -6.05 0.66
N VAL A 224 -0.04 -6.18 -0.67
CA VAL A 224 -0.50 -7.38 -1.37
C VAL A 224 0.46 -7.72 -2.51
N ASP A 225 0.65 -9.01 -2.78
CA ASP A 225 1.41 -9.50 -3.93
C ASP A 225 0.43 -9.99 -5.02
N VAL A 226 0.46 -9.35 -6.19
CA VAL A 226 -0.31 -9.77 -7.37
C VAL A 226 0.50 -10.76 -8.18
N LEU A 227 -0.08 -11.92 -8.47
CA LEU A 227 0.56 -12.99 -9.21
C LEU A 227 0.13 -12.97 -10.69
N SER A 228 1.04 -13.39 -11.55
CA SER A 228 0.80 -13.53 -13.00
C SER A 228 -0.37 -14.48 -13.28
N SER A 229 -1.26 -14.08 -14.19
CA SER A 229 -2.42 -14.87 -14.65
C SER A 229 -3.36 -15.34 -13.51
N GLN A 230 -3.35 -14.67 -12.37
CA GLN A 230 -4.19 -15.03 -11.22
C GLN A 230 -5.02 -13.85 -10.76
N ASN A 231 -6.20 -14.16 -10.22
CA ASN A 231 -6.96 -13.21 -9.43
C ASN A 231 -6.50 -13.33 -7.97
N THR A 232 -5.96 -12.23 -7.43
CA THR A 232 -5.59 -12.13 -6.02
C THR A 232 -6.77 -11.56 -5.25
N GLU A 233 -7.38 -12.36 -4.39
CA GLU A 233 -8.50 -11.91 -3.56
C GLU A 233 -7.99 -11.43 -2.21
N MET A 234 -8.24 -10.16 -1.87
CA MET A 234 -8.05 -9.64 -0.52
C MET A 234 -9.24 -9.99 0.41
N GLY A 235 -10.38 -10.37 -0.20
CA GLY A 235 -11.60 -10.62 0.54
C GLY A 235 -12.22 -9.36 1.13
N ASP A 236 -12.89 -9.50 2.26
CA ASP A 236 -13.50 -8.39 2.99
C ASP A 236 -12.42 -7.57 3.69
N VAL A 237 -12.16 -6.37 3.19
CA VAL A 237 -11.21 -5.42 3.79
C VAL A 237 -11.96 -4.59 4.81
N GLU A 238 -11.65 -4.81 6.08
CA GLU A 238 -12.16 -3.98 7.16
C GLU A 238 -11.48 -2.60 7.11
N VAL A 239 -12.27 -1.55 6.87
CA VAL A 239 -11.80 -0.17 6.80
C VAL A 239 -11.98 0.47 8.18
N PRO A 240 -10.86 0.75 8.90
CA PRO A 240 -10.92 1.35 10.22
C PRO A 240 -11.45 2.78 10.14
N ARG A 241 -12.23 3.18 11.15
CA ARG A 241 -12.72 4.54 11.26
C ARG A 241 -11.62 5.52 11.72
N ILE A 242 -11.78 6.75 11.34
CA ILE A 242 -10.97 7.88 11.83
C ILE A 242 -11.73 8.49 13.02
N ASP A 243 -11.30 8.18 14.24
CA ASP A 243 -12.05 8.54 15.45
C ASP A 243 -12.37 10.05 15.55
N GLU A 244 -11.48 10.91 15.05
CA GLU A 244 -11.66 12.37 15.03
C GLU A 244 -12.74 12.85 14.05
N ALA A 245 -13.14 12.01 13.10
CA ALA A 245 -14.22 12.33 12.18
C ALA A 245 -15.61 12.08 12.80
N PHE A 246 -15.69 11.23 13.83
CA PHE A 246 -16.94 10.91 14.52
C PHE A 246 -17.17 11.83 15.71
N SER A 247 -18.41 11.85 16.19
CA SER A 247 -18.85 12.84 17.16
C SER A 247 -19.65 12.19 18.27
N ASP A 248 -19.81 12.92 19.38
CA ASP A 248 -20.45 12.42 20.58
C ASP A 248 -21.71 13.24 20.93
N PHE A 249 -22.62 12.63 21.67
CA PHE A 249 -23.72 13.32 22.35
C PHE A 249 -23.53 13.27 23.88
N ASP A 250 -23.68 14.42 24.53
CA ASP A 250 -23.86 14.54 25.98
C ASP A 250 -25.30 15.01 26.24
N VAL A 251 -26.14 14.05 26.64
CA VAL A 251 -27.59 14.25 26.77
C VAL A 251 -27.96 14.35 28.23
N ALA A 252 -28.57 15.48 28.60
CA ALA A 252 -29.18 15.67 29.89
C ALA A 252 -30.70 15.73 29.75
N TRP A 253 -31.41 15.38 30.83
CA TRP A 253 -32.87 15.48 30.87
C TRP A 253 -33.37 15.96 32.19
N THR A 254 -34.52 16.64 32.13
CA THR A 254 -35.30 17.12 33.30
C THR A 254 -36.78 16.92 33.05
N PHE A 255 -37.59 16.88 34.09
CA PHE A 255 -39.04 16.85 33.97
C PHE A 255 -39.58 18.28 34.15
N ALA A 256 -40.52 18.70 33.31
CA ALA A 256 -41.03 20.09 33.25
C ALA A 256 -41.57 20.64 34.59
N ALA A 257 -42.18 19.82 35.41
CA ALA A 257 -42.77 20.24 36.69
C ALA A 257 -42.66 19.19 37.80
N SER A 258 -41.79 18.18 37.62
CA SER A 258 -41.75 16.99 38.46
C SER A 258 -40.34 16.41 38.56
N SER A 259 -40.19 15.28 39.20
CA SER A 259 -38.92 14.55 39.32
C SER A 259 -39.18 13.06 39.13
N CYS A 260 -38.15 12.25 38.90
CA CYS A 260 -38.27 10.80 38.84
C CYS A 260 -39.05 10.19 39.99
N ALA A 261 -38.77 10.68 41.21
CA ALA A 261 -39.46 10.18 42.40
C ALA A 261 -40.97 10.56 42.45
N SER A 262 -41.33 11.73 41.94
CA SER A 262 -42.73 12.18 41.97
C SER A 262 -43.57 11.63 40.82
N THR A 263 -42.95 11.26 39.71
CA THR A 263 -43.60 10.68 38.53
C THR A 263 -43.67 9.15 38.59
N GLY A 264 -42.90 8.52 39.45
CA GLY A 264 -42.72 7.07 39.50
C GLY A 264 -41.98 6.49 38.33
N VAL A 265 -41.26 7.32 37.55
CA VAL A 265 -40.41 6.91 36.45
C VAL A 265 -39.15 6.22 36.98
N ALA A 266 -38.88 5.02 36.57
CA ALA A 266 -37.68 4.28 36.90
C ALA A 266 -36.56 4.49 35.86
N GLU A 267 -36.91 4.50 34.58
CA GLU A 267 -35.96 4.59 33.47
C GLU A 267 -36.40 5.63 32.43
N VAL A 268 -35.43 6.24 31.79
CA VAL A 268 -35.58 7.09 30.60
C VAL A 268 -34.97 6.37 29.42
N THR A 269 -35.74 6.16 28.38
CA THR A 269 -35.26 5.63 27.11
C THR A 269 -34.85 6.76 26.18
N LEU A 270 -33.61 6.76 25.77
CA LEU A 270 -33.05 7.70 24.77
C LEU A 270 -32.98 7.00 23.41
N ALA A 271 -33.30 7.76 22.36
CA ALA A 271 -33.15 7.27 20.99
C ALA A 271 -32.54 8.38 20.11
N PHE A 272 -31.63 7.99 19.24
CA PHE A 272 -30.89 8.83 18.32
C PHE A 272 -31.22 8.41 16.89
N THR A 273 -31.99 9.24 16.18
CA THR A 273 -32.42 8.94 14.82
C THR A 273 -31.78 9.94 13.87
N ARG A 274 -30.89 9.47 13.01
CA ARG A 274 -30.26 10.30 11.96
C ARG A 274 -31.29 10.67 10.92
N PHE A 275 -31.20 11.88 10.41
CA PHE A 275 -32.08 12.35 9.34
C PHE A 275 -32.05 11.43 8.12
N GLY A 276 -33.21 11.10 7.58
CA GLY A 276 -33.36 10.16 6.48
C GLY A 276 -33.57 8.69 6.90
N PHE A 277 -33.38 8.34 8.17
CA PHE A 277 -33.61 7.00 8.70
C PHE A 277 -34.97 6.90 9.40
N ALA A 278 -35.65 5.75 9.20
CA ALA A 278 -36.94 5.49 9.83
C ALA A 278 -36.82 4.91 11.26
N ALA A 279 -35.68 4.27 11.57
CA ALA A 279 -35.39 3.69 12.85
C ALA A 279 -34.24 4.43 13.56
N PRO A 280 -34.19 4.40 14.91
CA PRO A 280 -33.04 4.94 15.63
C PRO A 280 -31.75 4.19 15.25
N GLU A 281 -30.67 4.93 15.10
CA GLU A 281 -29.33 4.39 14.94
C GLU A 281 -28.82 3.78 16.26
N ASP A 282 -29.20 4.39 17.39
CA ASP A 282 -28.95 3.90 18.74
C ASP A 282 -30.14 4.17 19.64
N SER A 283 -30.46 3.22 20.55
CA SER A 283 -31.51 3.39 21.55
C SER A 283 -31.22 2.53 22.77
N PHE A 284 -31.32 3.13 23.95
CA PHE A 284 -31.06 2.46 25.22
C PHE A 284 -31.79 3.13 26.38
N SER A 285 -31.98 2.41 27.47
CA SER A 285 -32.58 2.93 28.69
C SER A 285 -31.51 3.19 29.75
N VAL A 286 -31.71 4.27 30.50
CA VAL A 286 -30.88 4.68 31.65
C VAL A 286 -31.74 4.90 32.88
N ASP A 287 -31.17 4.72 34.06
CA ASP A 287 -31.85 5.03 35.32
C ASP A 287 -32.27 6.51 35.35
N CYS A 288 -33.52 6.74 35.69
CA CYS A 288 -34.07 8.10 35.71
C CYS A 288 -33.28 9.06 36.62
N THR A 289 -32.63 8.55 37.67
CA THR A 289 -31.83 9.37 38.61
C THR A 289 -30.48 9.79 38.05
N ALA A 290 -30.01 9.19 36.92
CA ALA A 290 -28.90 9.74 36.15
C ALA A 290 -29.32 11.10 35.56
N THR A 291 -28.47 12.08 35.64
CA THR A 291 -28.78 13.43 35.18
C THR A 291 -28.33 13.71 33.76
N SER A 292 -27.41 12.92 33.27
CA SER A 292 -26.91 12.95 31.88
C SER A 292 -26.24 11.65 31.51
N VAL A 293 -26.01 11.46 30.20
CA VAL A 293 -25.25 10.35 29.63
C VAL A 293 -24.43 10.86 28.45
N LEU A 294 -23.15 10.46 28.40
CA LEU A 294 -22.30 10.65 27.26
C LEU A 294 -22.39 9.41 26.37
N ARG A 295 -22.78 9.62 25.12
CA ARG A 295 -22.83 8.58 24.09
C ARG A 295 -21.87 8.92 22.97
N ARG A 296 -21.01 7.99 22.57
CA ARG A 296 -19.87 8.23 21.68
C ARG A 296 -20.05 7.63 20.31
N THR A 297 -19.31 8.18 19.36
CA THR A 297 -19.07 7.65 18.02
C THR A 297 -20.28 7.57 17.11
N PHE A 298 -20.89 8.74 16.87
CA PHE A 298 -21.92 8.91 15.85
C PHE A 298 -21.32 9.48 14.56
N VAL A 299 -21.89 9.08 13.43
CA VAL A 299 -21.60 9.72 12.12
C VAL A 299 -22.08 11.18 12.19
N PRO A 300 -21.27 12.17 11.76
CA PRO A 300 -21.72 13.56 11.69
C PRO A 300 -22.97 13.73 10.85
N GLY A 301 -23.85 14.66 11.24
CA GLY A 301 -25.08 14.91 10.52
C GLY A 301 -26.21 15.42 11.41
N SER A 302 -27.40 15.52 10.83
CA SER A 302 -28.58 15.99 11.55
C SER A 302 -29.31 14.82 12.22
N TYR A 303 -29.60 14.95 13.50
CA TYR A 303 -30.25 13.95 14.33
C TYR A 303 -31.50 14.47 15.02
N THR A 304 -32.48 13.59 15.20
CA THR A 304 -33.51 13.75 16.20
C THR A 304 -33.10 12.95 17.43
N VAL A 305 -32.79 13.64 18.52
CA VAL A 305 -32.57 13.05 19.86
C VAL A 305 -33.88 13.08 20.60
N SER A 306 -34.39 11.92 21.01
CA SER A 306 -35.62 11.79 21.72
C SER A 306 -35.46 11.07 23.06
N ALA A 307 -36.25 11.45 24.03
CA ALA A 307 -36.37 10.76 25.30
C ALA A 307 -37.82 10.39 25.57
N GLY A 308 -38.02 9.18 26.07
CA GLY A 308 -39.33 8.67 26.51
C GLY A 308 -39.22 8.05 27.90
N ALA A 309 -40.25 8.24 28.75
CA ALA A 309 -40.28 7.65 30.06
C ALA A 309 -41.72 7.33 30.47
N GLN A 310 -41.90 6.15 31.08
CA GLN A 310 -43.21 5.73 31.61
C GLN A 310 -43.32 6.06 33.11
N GLY A 311 -44.27 6.90 33.46
CA GLY A 311 -44.61 7.18 34.84
C GLY A 311 -45.79 6.32 35.31
N THR A 312 -46.20 6.52 36.56
CA THR A 312 -47.35 5.79 37.16
C THR A 312 -48.69 6.20 36.57
N SER A 313 -48.82 7.45 36.07
CA SER A 313 -50.08 7.97 35.53
C SER A 313 -49.95 8.54 34.12
N ASP A 314 -48.78 8.97 33.72
CA ASP A 314 -48.52 9.63 32.46
C ASP A 314 -47.26 9.12 31.78
N ASP A 315 -47.21 9.16 30.44
CA ASP A 315 -46.00 8.98 29.65
C ASP A 315 -45.38 10.36 29.41
N TYR A 316 -44.06 10.42 29.54
CA TYR A 316 -43.27 11.64 29.37
C TYR A 316 -42.42 11.55 28.11
N LEU A 317 -42.49 12.58 27.25
CA LEU A 317 -41.77 12.60 25.97
C LEU A 317 -41.04 13.95 25.81
N ALA A 318 -39.91 13.88 25.11
CA ALA A 318 -39.19 15.04 24.62
C ALA A 318 -38.44 14.65 23.33
N ALA A 319 -38.29 15.61 22.43
CA ALA A 319 -37.41 15.44 21.24
C ALA A 319 -36.85 16.78 20.80
N VAL A 320 -35.64 16.77 20.29
CA VAL A 320 -34.95 17.92 19.71
C VAL A 320 -34.17 17.51 18.47
N THR A 321 -34.09 18.39 17.50
CA THR A 321 -33.20 18.19 16.34
C THR A 321 -31.87 18.88 16.63
N VAL A 322 -30.78 18.16 16.39
CA VAL A 322 -29.41 18.60 16.65
C VAL A 322 -28.59 18.34 15.38
N ASP A 323 -27.79 19.31 14.97
CA ASP A 323 -26.78 19.13 13.93
C ASP A 323 -25.44 18.79 14.59
N LEU A 324 -24.93 17.60 14.31
CA LEU A 324 -23.75 17.02 14.93
C LEU A 324 -22.54 17.24 14.01
N ALA A 325 -21.73 18.24 14.34
CA ALA A 325 -20.54 18.57 13.55
C ALA A 325 -19.42 17.53 13.75
N PRO A 326 -18.56 17.27 12.74
CA PRO A 326 -17.45 16.34 12.85
C PRO A 326 -16.53 16.64 14.04
N GLY A 327 -16.14 15.60 14.78
CA GLY A 327 -15.24 15.68 15.92
C GLY A 327 -15.79 16.45 17.13
N SER A 328 -17.09 16.75 17.16
CA SER A 328 -17.72 17.55 18.21
C SER A 328 -18.39 16.71 19.28
N VAL A 329 -18.70 17.35 20.42
CA VAL A 329 -19.62 16.84 21.44
C VAL A 329 -20.84 17.76 21.49
N ALA A 330 -21.99 17.25 21.03
CA ALA A 330 -23.23 18.01 21.07
C ALA A 330 -23.86 17.92 22.49
N GLN A 331 -24.08 19.06 23.11
CA GLN A 331 -24.82 19.17 24.36
C GLN A 331 -26.31 19.23 24.07
N VAL A 332 -27.06 18.29 24.63
CA VAL A 332 -28.52 18.17 24.41
C VAL A 332 -29.27 18.18 25.74
N ASP A 333 -30.11 19.19 25.93
CA ASP A 333 -30.97 19.29 27.09
C ASP A 333 -32.42 18.96 26.70
N LEU A 334 -32.97 17.90 27.26
CA LEU A 334 -34.35 17.47 27.04
C LEU A 334 -35.25 17.78 28.23
N VAL A 335 -36.38 18.40 27.96
CA VAL A 335 -37.39 18.67 29.01
C VAL A 335 -38.59 17.74 28.74
N LEU A 336 -38.69 16.67 29.52
CA LEU A 336 -39.77 15.70 29.41
C LEU A 336 -41.08 16.30 29.95
N ALA A 337 -42.09 16.26 29.11
CA ALA A 337 -43.45 16.71 29.43
C ALA A 337 -44.44 15.55 29.20
N PRO A 338 -45.56 15.50 29.96
CA PRO A 338 -46.59 14.51 29.79
C PRO A 338 -47.36 14.64 28.45
#